data_7dda6a3bef6388fc2598a9840df7ee89
#
_entry.id   7dda6a3bef6388fc2598a9840df7ee89
#
_cell.length_a   1.000
_cell.length_b   1.000
_cell.length_c   1.000
_cell.angle_alpha   90.00
_cell.angle_beta   90.00
_cell.angle_gamma   90.00
#
_symmetry.space_group_name_H-M   'P 1'
#
loop_
_entity.id
_entity.type
_entity.pdbx_description
1 polymer ?
#
loop_
_entity_poly.entity_id
_entity_poly.type
_entity_poly.pdbx_seq_one_letter_code
_entity_poly.pdbx_strand_id
1 'polypeptide(L)'
;FNNIEDLNNLKIATSYPKTLSDFLDKNKLNCEIHKINGSVEIAPNIGLSDAVCDIVSTGNTLFKNNLKEVFTIFKSQAVLCNSRSFDKEKDVLLEKLVFRINSVLRAKRSKYILMNVPNDKIKAVSNLLPVLKSPTVLPLKIEGWSSLHTVIDDDKFWESIDSIKEAG
;
A
#
# COMPACT_ATOMS: atom_id res chain seq x y z
N PHE A 1 20.34 -13.32 0.04
CA PHE A 1 20.47 -12.86 -1.36
C PHE A 1 20.74 -11.37 -1.35
N ASN A 2 21.85 -10.95 -1.94
CA ASN A 2 22.23 -9.54 -2.04
C ASN A 2 22.29 -9.08 -3.50
N ASN A 3 22.57 -9.98 -4.42
CA ASN A 3 22.67 -9.72 -5.85
C ASN A 3 21.72 -10.64 -6.62
N ILE A 4 21.41 -10.23 -7.86
CA ILE A 4 20.51 -11.00 -8.74
C ILE A 4 21.14 -12.34 -9.15
N GLU A 5 22.48 -12.41 -9.24
CA GLU A 5 23.23 -13.62 -9.57
C GLU A 5 23.09 -14.70 -8.50
N ASP A 6 22.77 -14.33 -7.26
CA ASP A 6 22.53 -15.27 -6.17
C ASP A 6 21.32 -16.18 -6.42
N LEU A 7 20.48 -15.83 -7.41
CA LEU A 7 19.35 -16.65 -7.84
C LEU A 7 19.75 -17.85 -8.70
N ASN A 8 20.97 -17.87 -9.26
CA ASN A 8 21.39 -18.98 -10.14
C ASN A 8 21.32 -20.33 -9.44
N ASN A 9 20.82 -21.31 -10.19
CA ASN A 9 20.65 -22.72 -9.78
C ASN A 9 19.67 -22.92 -8.60
N LEU A 10 18.88 -21.91 -8.25
CA LEU A 10 17.83 -22.05 -7.25
C LEU A 10 16.58 -22.69 -7.85
N LYS A 11 15.79 -23.32 -6.97
CA LYS A 11 14.42 -23.76 -7.23
C LYS A 11 13.47 -22.65 -6.82
N ILE A 12 12.71 -22.11 -7.77
CA ILE A 12 11.80 -20.99 -7.53
C ILE A 12 10.36 -21.43 -7.76
N ALA A 13 9.55 -21.40 -6.70
CA ALA A 13 8.12 -21.69 -6.79
C ALA A 13 7.33 -20.46 -7.26
N THR A 14 6.36 -20.67 -8.15
CA THR A 14 5.53 -19.59 -8.67
C THR A 14 4.19 -20.06 -9.24
N SER A 15 3.15 -19.21 -9.14
CA SER A 15 1.92 -19.33 -9.93
C SER A 15 2.03 -18.67 -11.31
N TYR A 16 3.14 -17.97 -11.60
CA TYR A 16 3.37 -17.18 -12.80
C TYR A 16 4.62 -17.60 -13.57
N PRO A 17 4.70 -18.88 -14.05
CA PRO A 17 5.92 -19.45 -14.61
C PRO A 17 6.44 -18.69 -15.82
N LYS A 18 5.54 -18.20 -16.70
CA LYS A 18 5.94 -17.42 -17.88
C LYS A 18 6.60 -16.09 -17.49
N THR A 19 6.02 -15.36 -16.55
CA THR A 19 6.59 -14.09 -16.07
C THR A 19 7.96 -14.28 -15.44
N LEU A 20 8.13 -15.36 -14.67
CA LEU A 20 9.42 -15.70 -14.07
C LEU A 20 10.42 -16.10 -15.15
N SER A 21 10.05 -16.96 -16.13
CA SER A 21 10.92 -17.36 -17.23
C SER A 21 11.42 -16.15 -18.01
N ASP A 22 10.50 -15.25 -18.43
CA ASP A 22 10.85 -14.03 -19.18
C ASP A 22 11.86 -13.15 -18.41
N PHE A 23 11.73 -13.09 -17.08
CA PHE A 23 12.66 -12.36 -16.20
C PHE A 23 14.03 -13.05 -16.12
N LEU A 24 14.06 -14.36 -15.93
CA LEU A 24 15.30 -15.16 -15.84
C LEU A 24 16.08 -15.09 -17.17
N ASP A 25 15.40 -15.26 -18.30
CA ASP A 25 15.99 -15.19 -19.63
C ASP A 25 16.61 -13.82 -19.91
N LYS A 26 15.90 -12.75 -19.57
CA LYS A 26 16.38 -11.37 -19.71
C LYS A 26 17.65 -11.10 -18.91
N ASN A 27 17.78 -11.73 -17.75
CA ASN A 27 18.92 -11.56 -16.84
C ASN A 27 19.97 -12.68 -17.00
N LYS A 28 19.78 -13.62 -17.96
CA LYS A 28 20.66 -14.76 -18.21
C LYS A 28 20.90 -15.64 -16.98
N LEU A 29 19.83 -15.84 -16.19
CA LEU A 29 19.85 -16.65 -14.98
C LEU A 29 19.31 -18.05 -15.28
N ASN A 30 19.96 -19.08 -14.73
CA ASN A 30 19.52 -20.47 -14.83
C ASN A 30 18.93 -20.92 -13.50
N CYS A 31 17.59 -21.08 -13.44
CA CYS A 31 16.85 -21.50 -12.25
C CYS A 31 15.85 -22.60 -12.61
N GLU A 32 15.54 -23.46 -11.65
CA GLU A 32 14.46 -24.43 -11.78
C GLU A 32 13.12 -23.79 -11.40
N ILE A 33 12.15 -23.80 -12.32
CA ILE A 33 10.83 -23.21 -12.09
C ILE A 33 9.85 -24.28 -11.63
N HIS A 34 9.38 -24.17 -10.40
CA HIS A 34 8.33 -25.03 -9.83
C HIS A 34 6.97 -24.34 -9.90
N LYS A 35 6.11 -24.79 -10.84
CA LYS A 35 4.76 -24.27 -10.94
C LYS A 35 3.89 -24.81 -9.81
N ILE A 36 3.32 -23.90 -8.99
CA ILE A 36 2.39 -24.21 -7.90
C ILE A 36 1.13 -23.35 -8.09
N ASN A 37 -0.04 -23.93 -7.87
CA ASN A 37 -1.31 -23.21 -7.95
C ASN A 37 -1.80 -22.85 -6.54
N GLY A 38 -1.60 -21.57 -6.15
CA GLY A 38 -1.95 -21.06 -4.82
C GLY A 38 -0.96 -21.44 -3.71
N SER A 39 -0.98 -20.71 -2.61
CA SER A 39 -0.15 -20.93 -1.41
C SER A 39 1.35 -21.10 -1.70
N VAL A 40 1.86 -20.36 -2.66
CA VAL A 40 3.25 -20.42 -3.12
C VAL A 40 4.23 -20.08 -2.01
N GLU A 41 3.82 -19.20 -1.10
CA GLU A 41 4.57 -18.73 0.07
C GLU A 41 4.96 -19.83 1.06
N ILE A 42 4.28 -20.97 1.02
CA ILE A 42 4.57 -22.11 1.91
C ILE A 42 5.73 -22.97 1.36
N ALA A 43 5.97 -22.93 0.06
CA ALA A 43 6.91 -23.83 -0.62
C ALA A 43 8.32 -23.87 -0.02
N PRO A 44 8.96 -22.75 0.37
CA PRO A 44 10.27 -22.79 1.02
C PRO A 44 10.22 -23.46 2.40
N ASN A 45 9.18 -23.22 3.17
CA ASN A 45 9.06 -23.77 4.54
C ASN A 45 8.92 -25.30 4.57
N ILE A 46 8.42 -25.88 3.49
CA ILE A 46 8.27 -27.35 3.33
C ILE A 46 9.35 -27.98 2.44
N GLY A 47 10.38 -27.20 2.06
CA GLY A 47 11.52 -27.69 1.30
C GLY A 47 11.24 -27.95 -0.19
N LEU A 48 10.16 -27.41 -0.76
CA LEU A 48 9.84 -27.57 -2.18
C LEU A 48 10.57 -26.56 -3.07
N SER A 49 11.03 -25.44 -2.53
CA SER A 49 11.78 -24.43 -3.27
C SER A 49 12.69 -23.63 -2.35
N ASP A 50 13.68 -22.96 -2.93
CA ASP A 50 14.61 -22.08 -2.23
C ASP A 50 14.08 -20.65 -2.16
N ALA A 51 13.25 -20.26 -3.14
CA ALA A 51 12.66 -18.95 -3.25
C ALA A 51 11.24 -19.02 -3.84
N VAL A 52 10.52 -17.91 -3.78
CA VAL A 52 9.19 -17.76 -4.39
C VAL A 52 9.14 -16.53 -5.29
N CYS A 53 8.36 -16.62 -6.37
CA CYS A 53 7.98 -15.48 -7.20
C CYS A 53 6.45 -15.35 -7.21
N ASP A 54 5.93 -14.30 -6.59
CA ASP A 54 4.50 -14.10 -6.45
C ASP A 54 4.14 -12.61 -6.41
N ILE A 55 2.84 -12.30 -6.45
CA ILE A 55 2.31 -10.95 -6.32
C ILE A 55 2.32 -10.55 -4.85
N VAL A 56 3.01 -9.45 -4.55
CA VAL A 56 3.06 -8.87 -3.21
C VAL A 56 2.25 -7.57 -3.18
N SER A 57 1.33 -7.47 -2.23
CA SER A 57 0.52 -6.26 -2.00
C SER A 57 1.00 -5.51 -0.75
N THR A 58 0.74 -6.05 0.44
CA THR A 58 1.09 -5.43 1.74
C THR A 58 2.29 -6.06 2.43
N GLY A 59 2.82 -7.16 1.89
CA GLY A 59 3.90 -7.92 2.52
C GLY A 59 3.50 -8.76 3.74
N ASN A 60 2.26 -8.65 4.25
CA ASN A 60 1.82 -9.39 5.43
C ASN A 60 1.95 -10.92 5.29
N THR A 61 1.68 -11.44 4.08
CA THR A 61 1.82 -12.88 3.79
C THR A 61 3.28 -13.30 3.85
N LEU A 62 4.20 -12.47 3.33
CA LEU A 62 5.63 -12.73 3.40
C LEU A 62 6.10 -12.79 4.85
N PHE A 63 5.74 -11.79 5.65
CA PHE A 63 6.11 -11.72 7.06
C PHE A 63 5.63 -12.94 7.85
N LYS A 64 4.37 -13.36 7.65
CA LYS A 64 3.80 -14.54 8.32
C LYS A 64 4.50 -15.85 7.97
N ASN A 65 5.13 -15.94 6.80
CA ASN A 65 5.85 -17.11 6.33
C ASN A 65 7.38 -16.95 6.45
N ASN A 66 7.87 -15.97 7.20
CA ASN A 66 9.29 -15.68 7.36
C ASN A 66 10.03 -15.44 6.03
N LEU A 67 9.33 -14.86 5.06
CA LEU A 67 9.88 -14.50 3.76
C LEU A 67 10.25 -13.01 3.73
N LYS A 68 11.28 -12.69 2.96
CA LYS A 68 11.74 -11.32 2.72
C LYS A 68 11.67 -11.02 1.23
N GLU A 69 11.19 -9.84 0.87
CA GLU A 69 11.32 -9.34 -0.51
C GLU A 69 12.79 -9.11 -0.84
N VAL A 70 13.26 -9.67 -1.94
CA VAL A 70 14.65 -9.58 -2.41
C VAL A 70 14.71 -8.73 -3.68
N PHE A 71 13.87 -9.05 -4.69
CA PHE A 71 13.82 -8.34 -5.96
C PHE A 71 12.37 -8.11 -6.40
N THR A 72 12.13 -6.92 -6.96
CA THR A 72 10.88 -6.62 -7.66
C THR A 72 11.04 -6.87 -9.16
N ILE A 73 10.36 -7.90 -9.71
CA ILE A 73 10.40 -8.24 -11.14
C ILE A 73 9.71 -7.16 -11.99
N PHE A 74 8.51 -6.75 -11.60
CA PHE A 74 7.80 -5.60 -12.16
C PHE A 74 6.72 -5.10 -11.21
N LYS A 75 6.21 -3.89 -11.46
CA LYS A 75 5.08 -3.32 -10.72
C LYS A 75 3.81 -3.39 -11.57
N SER A 76 2.72 -3.82 -10.98
CA SER A 76 1.39 -3.87 -11.60
C SER A 76 0.35 -3.21 -10.71
N GLN A 77 -0.79 -2.87 -11.30
CA GLN A 77 -1.94 -2.37 -10.56
C GLN A 77 -3.23 -3.00 -11.11
N ALA A 78 -4.22 -3.15 -10.23
CA ALA A 78 -5.55 -3.56 -10.65
C ALA A 78 -6.21 -2.44 -11.45
N VAL A 79 -6.85 -2.79 -12.56
CA VAL A 79 -7.59 -1.86 -13.42
C VAL A 79 -9.02 -2.36 -13.62
N LEU A 80 -9.96 -1.43 -13.73
CA LEU A 80 -11.32 -1.73 -14.14
C LEU A 80 -11.42 -1.62 -15.67
N CYS A 81 -11.83 -2.70 -16.33
CA CYS A 81 -12.02 -2.72 -17.76
C CYS A 81 -13.52 -2.67 -18.10
N ASN A 82 -13.88 -1.93 -19.14
CA ASN A 82 -15.22 -1.91 -19.69
C ASN A 82 -15.21 -2.15 -21.22
N SER A 83 -16.37 -2.43 -21.80
CA SER A 83 -16.55 -2.48 -23.26
C SER A 83 -16.40 -1.08 -23.85
N ARG A 84 -15.94 -0.98 -25.10
CA ARG A 84 -15.83 0.31 -25.84
C ARG A 84 -17.18 0.91 -26.19
N SER A 85 -18.24 0.10 -26.26
CA SER A 85 -19.61 0.54 -26.58
C SER A 85 -20.51 0.37 -25.36
N PHE A 86 -20.68 1.45 -24.60
CA PHE A 86 -21.67 1.54 -23.55
C PHE A 86 -22.83 2.43 -24.01
N ASP A 87 -24.05 2.11 -23.57
CA ASP A 87 -25.16 3.04 -23.65
C ASP A 87 -25.07 4.08 -22.51
N LYS A 88 -25.75 5.22 -22.67
CA LYS A 88 -25.69 6.34 -21.70
C LYS A 88 -26.10 5.93 -20.28
N GLU A 89 -27.00 4.98 -20.11
CA GLU A 89 -27.44 4.54 -18.79
C GLU A 89 -26.32 3.76 -18.08
N LYS A 90 -25.62 2.91 -18.83
CA LYS A 90 -24.47 2.16 -18.28
C LYS A 90 -23.28 3.06 -17.98
N ASP A 91 -23.06 4.10 -18.78
CA ASP A 91 -22.01 5.10 -18.48
C ASP A 91 -22.26 5.77 -17.13
N VAL A 92 -23.49 6.21 -16.85
CA VAL A 92 -23.84 6.81 -15.56
C VAL A 92 -23.65 5.84 -14.40
N LEU A 93 -23.98 4.56 -14.59
CA LEU A 93 -23.77 3.53 -13.56
C LEU A 93 -22.27 3.26 -13.33
N LEU A 94 -21.48 3.23 -14.40
CA LEU A 94 -20.04 3.06 -14.34
C LEU A 94 -19.37 4.22 -13.58
N GLU A 95 -19.73 5.47 -13.89
CA GLU A 95 -19.24 6.64 -13.18
C GLU A 95 -19.53 6.57 -11.68
N LYS A 96 -20.76 6.20 -11.30
CA LYS A 96 -21.13 6.00 -9.89
C LYS A 96 -20.31 4.90 -9.22
N LEU A 97 -20.05 3.78 -9.93
CA LEU A 97 -19.24 2.68 -9.43
C LEU A 97 -17.80 3.12 -9.21
N VAL A 98 -17.19 3.78 -10.20
CA VAL A 98 -15.81 4.30 -10.13
C VAL A 98 -15.68 5.32 -9.00
N PHE A 99 -16.65 6.24 -8.85
CA PHE A 99 -16.69 7.19 -7.74
C PHE A 99 -16.68 6.47 -6.37
N ARG A 100 -17.51 5.44 -6.20
CA ARG A 100 -17.56 4.66 -4.95
C ARG A 100 -16.26 3.91 -4.67
N ILE A 101 -15.69 3.26 -5.69
CA ILE A 101 -14.39 2.56 -5.57
C ILE A 101 -13.30 3.55 -5.13
N ASN A 102 -13.19 4.68 -5.82
CA ASN A 102 -12.20 5.71 -5.49
C ASN A 102 -12.40 6.28 -4.08
N SER A 103 -13.66 6.47 -3.66
CA SER A 103 -13.98 6.93 -2.31
C SER A 103 -13.50 5.96 -1.24
N VAL A 104 -13.72 4.64 -1.43
CA VAL A 104 -13.23 3.60 -0.51
C VAL A 104 -11.70 3.53 -0.50
N LEU A 105 -11.07 3.59 -1.67
CA LEU A 105 -9.60 3.56 -1.77
C LEU A 105 -8.98 4.77 -1.08
N ARG A 106 -9.57 5.95 -1.24
CA ARG A 106 -9.13 7.17 -0.57
C ARG A 106 -9.32 7.08 0.94
N ALA A 107 -10.47 6.60 1.40
CA ALA A 107 -10.73 6.42 2.84
C ALA A 107 -9.73 5.47 3.51
N LYS A 108 -9.32 4.39 2.82
CA LYS A 108 -8.30 3.46 3.32
C LYS A 108 -6.91 4.08 3.49
N ARG A 109 -6.60 5.14 2.74
CA ARG A 109 -5.32 5.86 2.80
C ARG A 109 -5.38 7.12 3.65
N SER A 110 -6.52 7.41 4.26
CA SER A 110 -6.73 8.61 5.05
C SER A 110 -6.93 8.27 6.51
N LYS A 111 -6.41 9.13 7.40
CA LYS A 111 -6.68 9.09 8.83
C LYS A 111 -7.47 10.31 9.25
N TYR A 112 -8.50 10.09 10.05
CA TYR A 112 -9.17 11.16 10.77
C TYR A 112 -8.43 11.40 12.06
N ILE A 113 -7.94 12.62 12.24
CA ILE A 113 -7.22 13.05 13.43
C ILE A 113 -8.11 13.95 14.24
N LEU A 114 -8.16 13.67 15.54
CA LEU A 114 -8.75 14.50 16.55
C LEU A 114 -7.68 14.72 17.62
N MET A 115 -7.39 15.97 17.94
CA MET A 115 -6.45 16.34 18.99
C MET A 115 -6.96 17.54 19.79
N ASN A 116 -6.64 17.59 21.07
CA ASN A 116 -6.91 18.73 21.90
C ASN A 116 -5.66 19.60 21.98
N VAL A 117 -5.81 20.88 21.68
CA VAL A 117 -4.69 21.82 21.53
C VAL A 117 -4.97 23.10 22.34
N PRO A 118 -3.99 23.66 23.06
CA PRO A 118 -4.12 24.99 23.66
C PRO A 118 -4.42 26.04 22.59
N ASN A 119 -5.28 27.01 22.89
CA ASN A 119 -5.73 27.99 21.90
C ASN A 119 -4.60 28.83 21.29
N ASP A 120 -3.58 29.13 22.07
CA ASP A 120 -2.37 29.86 21.62
C ASP A 120 -1.49 29.04 20.67
N LYS A 121 -1.61 27.71 20.68
CA LYS A 121 -0.86 26.77 19.83
C LYS A 121 -1.58 26.36 18.54
N ILE A 122 -2.88 26.62 18.42
CA ILE A 122 -3.69 26.19 17.28
C ILE A 122 -3.08 26.57 15.94
N LYS A 123 -2.57 27.80 15.82
CA LYS A 123 -1.97 28.29 14.56
C LYS A 123 -0.69 27.54 14.23
N ALA A 124 0.17 27.28 15.20
CA ALA A 124 1.42 26.55 15.02
C ALA A 124 1.14 25.10 14.59
N VAL A 125 0.26 24.40 15.31
CA VAL A 125 -0.14 23.02 14.99
C VAL A 125 -0.84 22.95 13.62
N SER A 126 -1.74 23.87 13.31
CA SER A 126 -2.44 23.89 12.02
C SER A 126 -1.50 24.06 10.82
N ASN A 127 -0.41 24.81 10.96
CA ASN A 127 0.57 25.01 9.91
C ASN A 127 1.43 23.76 9.63
N LEU A 128 1.59 22.87 10.62
CA LEU A 128 2.32 21.61 10.49
C LEU A 128 1.48 20.48 9.90
N LEU A 129 0.13 20.64 9.92
CA LEU A 129 -0.75 19.61 9.41
C LEU A 129 -0.79 19.61 7.88
N PRO A 130 -0.45 18.51 7.21
CA PRO A 130 -0.53 18.36 5.76
C PRO A 130 -1.99 18.13 5.32
N VAL A 131 -2.87 19.08 5.62
CA VAL A 131 -4.32 18.96 5.45
C VAL A 131 -4.77 19.16 4.02
N LEU A 132 -5.85 18.48 3.62
CA LEU A 132 -6.52 18.68 2.32
C LEU A 132 -7.25 20.02 2.27
N LYS A 133 -7.70 20.53 3.43
CA LYS A 133 -8.35 21.83 3.67
C LYS A 133 -7.98 22.26 5.08
N SER A 134 -8.40 23.47 5.48
CA SER A 134 -8.22 23.93 6.86
C SER A 134 -8.87 22.97 7.87
N PRO A 135 -8.25 22.74 9.05
CA PRO A 135 -8.83 21.93 10.10
C PRO A 135 -10.08 22.60 10.67
N THR A 136 -11.00 21.79 11.23
CA THR A 136 -12.12 22.28 12.03
C THR A 136 -11.65 22.45 13.47
N VAL A 137 -11.93 23.59 14.08
CA VAL A 137 -11.58 23.92 15.46
C VAL A 137 -12.86 24.10 16.26
N LEU A 138 -13.02 23.35 17.37
CA LEU A 138 -14.16 23.40 18.27
C LEU A 138 -13.68 23.75 19.69
N PRO A 139 -14.23 24.79 20.34
CA PRO A 139 -13.90 25.09 21.72
C PRO A 139 -14.24 23.92 22.65
N LEU A 140 -13.37 23.64 23.60
CA LEU A 140 -13.64 22.67 24.65
C LEU A 140 -14.33 23.36 25.84
N LYS A 141 -14.95 22.56 26.72
CA LYS A 141 -15.49 23.04 27.98
C LYS A 141 -14.41 23.61 28.91
N ILE A 142 -13.18 23.11 28.75
CA ILE A 142 -12.01 23.64 29.47
C ILE A 142 -11.59 24.93 28.77
N GLU A 143 -11.58 26.03 29.50
CA GLU A 143 -11.16 27.33 28.99
C GLU A 143 -9.72 27.30 28.51
N GLY A 144 -9.43 27.99 27.41
CA GLY A 144 -8.09 28.01 26.81
C GLY A 144 -7.73 26.81 25.93
N TRP A 145 -8.63 25.84 25.73
CA TRP A 145 -8.42 24.65 24.93
C TRP A 145 -9.46 24.46 23.84
N SER A 146 -9.03 23.92 22.71
CA SER A 146 -9.91 23.56 21.60
C SER A 146 -9.59 22.17 21.06
N SER A 147 -10.59 21.51 20.49
CA SER A 147 -10.42 20.28 19.73
C SER A 147 -10.24 20.61 18.27
N LEU A 148 -9.16 20.11 17.66
CA LEU A 148 -8.82 20.27 16.26
C LEU A 148 -9.07 18.97 15.54
N HIS A 149 -9.86 19.03 14.46
CA HIS A 149 -10.28 17.89 13.68
C HIS A 149 -9.84 18.03 12.23
N THR A 150 -9.24 17.00 11.67
CA THR A 150 -8.82 17.01 10.26
C THR A 150 -8.71 15.61 9.69
N VAL A 151 -8.62 15.54 8.35
CA VAL A 151 -8.28 14.31 7.59
C VAL A 151 -6.97 14.54 6.89
N ILE A 152 -6.05 13.59 7.04
CA ILE A 152 -4.76 13.60 6.37
C ILE A 152 -4.47 12.22 5.74
N ASP A 153 -3.53 12.19 4.80
CA ASP A 153 -3.03 10.94 4.25
C ASP A 153 -2.23 10.16 5.30
N ASP A 154 -2.36 8.84 5.31
CA ASP A 154 -1.73 7.95 6.30
C ASP A 154 -0.20 8.10 6.32
N ASP A 155 0.42 8.15 5.15
CA ASP A 155 1.88 8.31 5.03
C ASP A 155 2.35 9.62 5.67
N LYS A 156 1.64 10.73 5.43
CA LYS A 156 1.97 12.04 5.96
C LYS A 156 1.73 12.17 7.47
N PHE A 157 0.86 11.33 8.03
CA PHE A 157 0.61 11.33 9.47
C PHE A 157 1.88 10.99 10.25
N TRP A 158 2.55 9.91 9.87
CA TRP A 158 3.76 9.44 10.56
C TRP A 158 4.94 10.40 10.41
N GLU A 159 5.05 11.09 9.26
CA GLU A 159 6.07 12.12 9.04
C GLU A 159 5.86 13.37 9.92
N SER A 160 4.62 13.68 10.27
CA SER A 160 4.26 14.94 10.94
C SER A 160 4.02 14.81 12.45
N ILE A 161 3.78 13.59 12.96
CA ILE A 161 3.27 13.39 14.33
C ILE A 161 4.22 13.91 15.41
N ASP A 162 5.53 13.74 15.22
CA ASP A 162 6.52 14.16 16.22
C ASP A 162 6.60 15.70 16.28
N SER A 163 6.66 16.36 15.13
CA SER A 163 6.64 17.84 15.04
C SER A 163 5.35 18.44 15.60
N ILE A 164 4.20 17.76 15.39
CA ILE A 164 2.91 18.20 15.93
C ILE A 164 2.90 18.11 17.45
N LYS A 165 3.45 17.04 18.05
CA LYS A 165 3.56 16.87 19.50
C LYS A 165 4.47 17.91 20.14
N GLU A 166 5.57 18.28 19.48
CA GLU A 166 6.50 19.31 19.95
C GLU A 166 5.91 20.72 19.88
N ALA A 167 5.02 20.98 18.94
CA ALA A 167 4.40 22.28 18.74
C ALA A 167 3.22 22.56 19.68
N GLY A 168 2.62 21.56 20.28
CA GLY A 168 1.44 21.70 21.14
C GLY A 168 1.04 20.51 21.91
#